data_c4e3cedc4a09d34c24247df54a78cf76
#
_entry.id   c4e3cedc4a09d34c24247df54a78cf76
#
_cell.length_a   1.000
_cell.length_b   1.000
_cell.length_c   1.000
_cell.angle_alpha   90.00
_cell.angle_beta   90.00
_cell.angle_gamma   90.00
#
_symmetry.space_group_name_H-M   'P 1'
#
loop_
_entity.id
_entity.type
_entity.pdbx_description
1 polymer ?
#
loop_
_entity_poly.entity_id
_entity_poly.type
_entity_poly.pdbx_seq_one_letter_code
_entity_poly.pdbx_strand_id
1 'polypeptide(L)'
;MSANASFTQDRPLDLNEILRELVSQSRLSQEVAEHVLAIRRSAVTNQQHPLEFLAAQKLDDATRPGRKLDLETLTQWLADYAGQPYLRIDPLKINVAAVTPLMSHAFAQRHKILAVAVDMDSVTIATAQPFVSSWESNLLHVLKRPIKRVVVSPTDLQRFTNEFYRLARSVSGANAGDSKITGTSNFEQLLKIGASDKEPDADDAHIVNIVDWIFQYAYQQRASDIHIEPRREQGTVRFRIDGVLHNVYQFPPQVTMAIVSRLKSLGRMNVAEKRKPQDGRVKTKTPEGGEVELRLATLPTAFGEKMVMRIFDPEVLLKNPD
;
A
#
# COMPACT_ATOMS: atom_id res chain seq x y z
N MET A 1 35.04 -8.42 -16.97
CA MET A 1 35.80 -8.33 -15.70
C MET A 1 34.81 -8.21 -14.59
N SER A 2 34.57 -9.32 -13.90
CA SER A 2 33.54 -9.44 -12.85
C SER A 2 33.97 -8.65 -11.62
N ALA A 3 33.28 -7.59 -11.29
CA ALA A 3 33.38 -6.92 -10.01
C ALA A 3 32.85 -7.87 -8.94
N ASN A 4 33.76 -8.41 -8.12
CA ASN A 4 33.46 -9.14 -6.90
C ASN A 4 32.48 -8.29 -6.05
N ALA A 5 31.25 -8.75 -5.92
CA ALA A 5 30.39 -8.33 -4.85
C ALA A 5 31.02 -8.83 -3.54
N SER A 6 31.81 -7.98 -2.88
CA SER A 6 32.20 -8.19 -1.50
C SER A 6 30.92 -8.34 -0.70
N PHE A 7 30.75 -9.50 -0.05
CA PHE A 7 29.71 -9.74 0.91
C PHE A 7 29.77 -8.65 1.98
N THR A 8 28.97 -7.62 1.79
CA THR A 8 28.82 -6.54 2.75
C THR A 8 28.19 -7.14 4.01
N GLN A 9 28.89 -7.01 5.12
CA GLN A 9 28.47 -7.45 6.44
C GLN A 9 27.05 -6.99 6.69
N ASP A 10 26.16 -7.91 7.10
CA ASP A 10 24.76 -7.62 7.44
C ASP A 10 24.70 -6.55 8.53
N ARG A 11 24.26 -5.35 8.19
CA ARG A 11 24.30 -4.19 9.08
C ARG A 11 23.17 -3.20 8.80
N PRO A 12 22.65 -2.56 9.84
CA PRO A 12 21.70 -1.45 9.64
C PRO A 12 22.43 -0.22 9.06
N LEU A 13 21.68 0.60 8.37
CA LEU A 13 22.13 1.86 7.82
C LEU A 13 22.48 2.83 8.96
N ASP A 14 23.71 3.38 8.93
CA ASP A 14 24.20 4.33 9.92
C ASP A 14 24.24 5.78 9.40
N LEU A 15 23.84 6.73 10.25
CA LEU A 15 23.83 8.15 9.90
C LEU A 15 25.22 8.71 9.60
N ASN A 16 26.23 8.27 10.35
CA ASN A 16 27.62 8.73 10.11
C ASN A 16 28.14 8.29 8.75
N GLU A 17 27.76 7.08 8.31
CA GLU A 17 28.11 6.57 7.00
C GLU A 17 27.44 7.39 5.90
N ILE A 18 26.11 7.65 6.03
CA ILE A 18 25.36 8.45 5.07
C ILE A 18 25.98 9.85 4.93
N LEU A 19 26.26 10.51 6.05
CA LEU A 19 26.81 11.86 6.03
C LEU A 19 28.21 11.90 5.40
N ARG A 20 29.08 10.93 5.74
CA ARG A 20 30.41 10.82 5.11
C ARG A 20 30.30 10.66 3.61
N GLU A 21 29.37 9.83 3.15
CA GLU A 21 29.20 9.56 1.73
C GLU A 21 28.62 10.78 1.01
N LEU A 22 27.64 11.46 1.58
CA LEU A 22 27.08 12.70 1.02
C LEU A 22 28.12 13.84 0.94
N VAL A 23 29.03 13.91 1.91
CA VAL A 23 30.15 14.86 1.89
C VAL A 23 31.17 14.47 0.82
N SER A 24 31.54 13.18 0.70
CA SER A 24 32.49 12.69 -0.31
C SER A 24 32.00 12.98 -1.73
N GLN A 25 30.68 12.94 -1.95
CA GLN A 25 30.01 13.26 -3.21
C GLN A 25 29.72 14.77 -3.38
N SER A 26 30.23 15.62 -2.49
CA SER A 26 30.03 17.07 -2.51
C SER A 26 28.55 17.51 -2.45
N ARG A 27 27.65 16.67 -1.95
CA ARG A 27 26.24 16.99 -1.76
C ARG A 27 25.96 17.76 -0.47
N LEU A 28 26.83 17.60 0.52
CA LEU A 28 26.86 18.35 1.78
C LEU A 28 28.27 18.85 2.09
N SER A 29 28.36 19.98 2.80
CA SER A 29 29.62 20.41 3.38
C SER A 29 29.93 19.63 4.67
N GLN A 30 31.21 19.55 5.02
CA GLN A 30 31.67 18.93 6.28
C GLN A 30 31.02 19.62 7.50
N GLU A 31 30.95 20.93 7.49
CA GLU A 31 30.38 21.74 8.57
C GLU A 31 28.90 21.39 8.82
N VAL A 32 28.10 21.27 7.72
CA VAL A 32 26.69 20.87 7.81
C VAL A 32 26.55 19.44 8.36
N ALA A 33 27.41 18.53 7.94
CA ALA A 33 27.39 17.15 8.44
C ALA A 33 27.67 17.07 9.95
N GLU A 34 28.65 17.83 10.43
CA GLU A 34 28.98 17.92 11.85
C GLU A 34 27.86 18.51 12.68
N HIS A 35 27.22 19.56 12.15
CA HIS A 35 26.04 20.17 12.79
C HIS A 35 24.88 19.17 12.93
N VAL A 36 24.58 18.40 11.88
CA VAL A 36 23.54 17.36 11.89
C VAL A 36 23.84 16.26 12.91
N LEU A 37 25.10 15.85 13.03
CA LEU A 37 25.52 14.87 14.04
C LEU A 37 25.35 15.41 15.48
N ALA A 38 25.62 16.68 15.69
CA ALA A 38 25.41 17.32 16.98
C ALA A 38 23.92 17.33 17.37
N ILE A 39 23.02 17.64 16.43
CA ILE A 39 21.56 17.59 16.64
C ILE A 39 21.13 16.17 17.02
N ARG A 40 21.60 15.13 16.30
CA ARG A 40 21.22 13.74 16.56
C ARG A 40 21.62 13.27 17.97
N ARG A 41 22.76 13.69 18.45
CA ARG A 41 23.26 13.33 19.80
C ARG A 41 22.40 13.92 20.91
N SER A 42 21.75 15.06 20.69
CA SER A 42 20.87 15.72 21.65
C SER A 42 19.43 15.23 21.58
N ALA A 43 19.05 14.55 20.51
CA ALA A 43 17.67 14.09 20.31
C ALA A 43 17.48 12.68 20.91
N VAL A 44 16.50 12.52 21.77
CA VAL A 44 16.10 11.25 22.42
C VAL A 44 15.58 10.18 21.43
N THR A 45 15.41 10.52 20.17
CA THR A 45 14.78 9.71 19.11
C THR A 45 15.77 8.80 18.37
N ASN A 46 16.34 7.83 19.05
CA ASN A 46 17.26 6.85 18.45
C ASN A 46 16.56 5.79 17.56
N GLN A 47 15.24 5.86 17.40
CA GLN A 47 14.43 4.87 16.66
C GLN A 47 14.03 5.31 15.24
N GLN A 48 14.20 6.58 14.90
CA GLN A 48 13.84 7.11 13.58
C GLN A 48 14.85 6.65 12.51
N HIS A 49 14.34 6.31 11.32
CA HIS A 49 15.20 5.95 10.19
C HIS A 49 16.14 7.10 9.84
N PRO A 50 17.44 6.85 9.58
CA PRO A 50 18.43 7.91 9.30
C PRO A 50 18.01 8.85 8.16
N LEU A 51 17.40 8.34 7.09
CA LEU A 51 16.92 9.19 5.98
C LEU A 51 15.77 10.11 6.37
N GLU A 52 14.84 9.64 7.22
CA GLU A 52 13.74 10.48 7.73
C GLU A 52 14.28 11.61 8.61
N PHE A 53 15.26 11.28 9.44
CA PHE A 53 15.93 12.28 10.28
C PHE A 53 16.63 13.35 9.42
N LEU A 54 17.37 12.94 8.38
CA LEU A 54 18.04 13.87 7.47
C LEU A 54 17.05 14.72 6.67
N ALA A 55 15.99 14.12 6.12
CA ALA A 55 14.97 14.85 5.37
C ALA A 55 14.29 15.94 6.21
N ALA A 56 14.07 15.65 7.51
CA ALA A 56 13.48 16.61 8.45
C ALA A 56 14.35 17.86 8.66
N GLN A 57 15.67 17.78 8.44
CA GLN A 57 16.58 18.92 8.54
C GLN A 57 16.47 19.91 7.37
N LYS A 58 15.77 19.53 6.28
CA LYS A 58 15.53 20.38 5.07
C LYS A 58 16.82 20.95 4.47
N LEU A 59 17.88 20.17 4.44
CA LEU A 59 19.20 20.53 3.94
C LEU A 59 19.17 20.80 2.43
N ASP A 60 19.99 21.74 1.97
CA ASP A 60 20.17 22.00 0.55
C ASP A 60 21.12 20.97 -0.09
N ASP A 61 20.79 20.54 -1.30
CA ASP A 61 21.70 19.69 -2.10
C ASP A 61 22.71 20.59 -2.81
N ALA A 62 23.95 20.59 -2.36
CA ALA A 62 25.03 21.45 -2.91
C ALA A 62 25.31 21.15 -4.40
N THR A 63 24.97 19.96 -4.89
CA THR A 63 25.14 19.59 -6.31
C THR A 63 23.97 20.04 -7.19
N ARG A 64 22.82 20.43 -6.58
CA ARG A 64 21.61 20.83 -7.29
C ARG A 64 21.01 22.09 -6.67
N PRO A 65 21.50 23.28 -7.04
CA PRO A 65 21.05 24.55 -6.47
C PRO A 65 19.52 24.69 -6.49
N GLY A 66 18.94 25.07 -5.33
CA GLY A 66 17.50 25.23 -5.16
C GLY A 66 16.73 23.94 -4.89
N ARG A 67 17.39 22.79 -4.80
CA ARG A 67 16.76 21.53 -4.38
C ARG A 67 17.18 21.15 -2.95
N LYS A 68 16.22 20.59 -2.20
CA LYS A 68 16.46 20.04 -0.86
C LYS A 68 16.78 18.56 -0.95
N LEU A 69 17.54 18.08 0.03
CA LEU A 69 17.71 16.64 0.30
C LEU A 69 16.45 16.12 1.01
N ASP A 70 15.32 16.08 0.26
CA ASP A 70 14.08 15.49 0.75
C ASP A 70 14.17 13.96 0.83
N LEU A 71 13.16 13.33 1.42
CA LEU A 71 13.16 11.90 1.65
C LEU A 71 13.22 11.09 0.34
N GLU A 72 12.58 11.57 -0.72
CA GLU A 72 12.61 10.90 -2.02
C GLU A 72 14.01 10.96 -2.64
N THR A 73 14.62 12.14 -2.65
CA THR A 73 16.00 12.36 -3.14
C THR A 73 17.00 11.50 -2.38
N LEU A 74 16.88 11.44 -1.04
CA LEU A 74 17.74 10.62 -0.19
C LEU A 74 17.50 9.12 -0.41
N THR A 75 16.27 8.70 -0.67
CA THR A 75 15.97 7.29 -0.96
C THR A 75 16.54 6.85 -2.31
N GLN A 76 16.42 7.68 -3.35
CA GLN A 76 17.04 7.43 -4.65
C GLN A 76 18.56 7.35 -4.52
N TRP A 77 19.16 8.29 -3.79
CA TRP A 77 20.59 8.27 -3.50
C TRP A 77 21.02 6.97 -2.78
N LEU A 78 20.23 6.51 -1.78
CA LEU A 78 20.51 5.26 -1.07
C LEU A 78 20.43 4.04 -2.00
N ALA A 79 19.48 4.02 -2.92
CA ALA A 79 19.35 2.96 -3.90
C ALA A 79 20.61 2.87 -4.80
N ASP A 80 21.06 4.00 -5.32
CA ASP A 80 22.28 4.10 -6.12
C ASP A 80 23.51 3.68 -5.32
N TYR A 81 23.64 4.15 -4.08
CA TYR A 81 24.74 3.80 -3.17
C TYR A 81 24.78 2.31 -2.83
N ALA A 82 23.61 1.69 -2.67
CA ALA A 82 23.50 0.25 -2.40
C ALA A 82 23.60 -0.62 -3.67
N GLY A 83 23.60 -0.03 -4.86
CA GLY A 83 23.56 -0.76 -6.12
C GLY A 83 22.27 -1.56 -6.31
N GLN A 84 21.17 -1.10 -5.73
CA GLN A 84 19.84 -1.73 -5.82
C GLN A 84 18.85 -0.79 -6.50
N PRO A 85 17.84 -1.30 -7.25
CA PRO A 85 16.85 -0.44 -7.91
C PRO A 85 16.03 0.36 -6.88
N TYR A 86 15.79 1.64 -7.19
CA TYR A 86 14.80 2.44 -6.49
C TYR A 86 13.38 2.08 -6.96
N LEU A 87 12.45 1.96 -6.03
CA LEU A 87 11.03 1.80 -6.32
C LEU A 87 10.21 2.81 -5.51
N ARG A 88 9.42 3.63 -6.19
CA ARG A 88 8.31 4.34 -5.57
C ARG A 88 7.11 3.41 -5.52
N ILE A 89 6.62 3.11 -4.32
CA ILE A 89 5.46 2.23 -4.17
C ILE A 89 4.23 2.92 -4.79
N ASP A 90 3.70 2.27 -5.83
CA ASP A 90 2.42 2.64 -6.44
C ASP A 90 1.42 1.52 -6.15
N PRO A 91 0.48 1.71 -5.20
CA PRO A 91 -0.44 0.65 -4.80
C PRO A 91 -1.33 0.17 -5.95
N LEU A 92 -1.57 1.00 -6.98
CA LEU A 92 -2.35 0.61 -8.16
C LEU A 92 -1.64 -0.45 -9.02
N LYS A 93 -0.32 -0.55 -8.89
CA LYS A 93 0.51 -1.52 -9.65
C LYS A 93 0.82 -2.78 -8.86
N ILE A 94 0.46 -2.83 -7.57
CA ILE A 94 0.76 -3.96 -6.69
C ILE A 94 -0.49 -4.81 -6.51
N ASN A 95 -0.37 -6.09 -6.85
CA ASN A 95 -1.42 -7.06 -6.54
C ASN A 95 -1.34 -7.46 -5.06
N VAL A 96 -2.03 -6.70 -4.19
CA VAL A 96 -2.00 -6.89 -2.73
C VAL A 96 -2.41 -8.29 -2.33
N ALA A 97 -3.41 -8.89 -3.00
CA ALA A 97 -3.87 -10.24 -2.72
C ALA A 97 -2.80 -11.31 -3.03
N ALA A 98 -1.92 -11.05 -4.00
CA ALA A 98 -0.85 -11.97 -4.37
C ALA A 98 0.40 -11.83 -3.48
N VAL A 99 0.69 -10.63 -2.99
CA VAL A 99 1.94 -10.37 -2.25
C VAL A 99 1.81 -10.54 -0.74
N THR A 100 0.64 -10.28 -0.15
CA THR A 100 0.46 -10.38 1.31
C THR A 100 0.55 -11.80 1.88
N PRO A 101 0.18 -12.89 1.17
CA PRO A 101 0.36 -14.24 1.66
C PRO A 101 1.82 -14.73 1.70
N LEU A 102 2.73 -14.04 1.02
CA LEU A 102 4.13 -14.48 0.89
C LEU A 102 4.92 -14.43 2.21
N MET A 103 4.48 -13.60 3.16
CA MET A 103 5.05 -13.53 4.50
C MET A 103 4.00 -13.05 5.50
N SER A 104 4.20 -13.34 6.78
CA SER A 104 3.30 -12.83 7.83
C SER A 104 3.52 -11.33 8.07
N HIS A 105 2.46 -10.62 8.53
CA HIS A 105 2.56 -9.21 8.92
C HIS A 105 3.64 -8.98 9.99
N ALA A 106 3.72 -9.88 10.98
CA ALA A 106 4.73 -9.79 12.05
C ALA A 106 6.16 -9.91 11.49
N PHE A 107 6.38 -10.78 10.51
CA PHE A 107 7.67 -10.92 9.83
C PHE A 107 8.01 -9.66 9.03
N ALA A 108 7.07 -9.14 8.23
CA ALA A 108 7.25 -7.92 7.46
C ALA A 108 7.58 -6.71 8.34
N GLN A 109 6.86 -6.53 9.45
CA GLN A 109 7.11 -5.45 10.42
C GLN A 109 8.46 -5.60 11.14
N ARG A 110 8.77 -6.82 11.60
CA ARG A 110 10.02 -7.10 12.33
C ARG A 110 11.26 -6.79 11.48
N HIS A 111 11.22 -7.18 10.22
CA HIS A 111 12.36 -7.03 9.31
C HIS A 111 12.30 -5.75 8.47
N LYS A 112 11.22 -4.96 8.61
CA LYS A 112 10.97 -3.72 7.83
C LYS A 112 11.11 -3.97 6.34
N ILE A 113 10.35 -4.95 5.84
CA ILE A 113 10.31 -5.35 4.43
C ILE A 113 8.87 -5.53 3.97
N LEU A 114 8.65 -5.46 2.67
CA LEU A 114 7.34 -5.65 2.05
C LEU A 114 7.48 -6.34 0.70
N ALA A 115 6.73 -7.40 0.46
CA ALA A 115 6.62 -7.95 -0.89
C ALA A 115 5.78 -6.99 -1.76
N VAL A 116 6.32 -6.61 -2.92
CA VAL A 116 5.69 -5.63 -3.83
C VAL A 116 5.37 -6.22 -5.20
N ALA A 117 6.00 -7.32 -5.57
CA ALA A 117 5.66 -8.07 -6.77
C ALA A 117 5.98 -9.55 -6.58
N VAL A 118 5.23 -10.39 -7.26
CA VAL A 118 5.48 -11.82 -7.39
C VAL A 118 5.17 -12.25 -8.80
N ASP A 119 6.11 -12.93 -9.42
CA ASP A 119 5.95 -13.58 -10.72
C ASP A 119 6.29 -15.08 -10.62
N MET A 120 6.29 -15.79 -11.75
CA MET A 120 6.58 -17.23 -11.77
C MET A 120 8.01 -17.53 -11.32
N ASP A 121 8.95 -16.62 -11.57
CA ASP A 121 10.38 -16.87 -11.43
C ASP A 121 11.00 -16.14 -10.22
N SER A 122 10.35 -15.12 -9.67
CA SER A 122 10.94 -14.30 -8.61
C SER A 122 9.91 -13.61 -7.73
N VAL A 123 10.37 -13.16 -6.56
CA VAL A 123 9.62 -12.28 -5.66
C VAL A 123 10.42 -11.00 -5.46
N THR A 124 9.76 -9.84 -5.61
CA THR A 124 10.39 -8.54 -5.37
C THR A 124 10.03 -8.06 -3.96
N ILE A 125 11.06 -7.83 -3.16
CA ILE A 125 10.94 -7.37 -1.77
C ILE A 125 11.47 -5.94 -1.67
N ALA A 126 10.64 -5.06 -1.17
CA ALA A 126 10.97 -3.68 -0.85
C ALA A 126 11.60 -3.58 0.55
N THR A 127 12.64 -2.79 0.68
CA THR A 127 13.31 -2.49 1.95
C THR A 127 13.78 -1.03 1.98
N ALA A 128 13.85 -0.45 3.18
CA ALA A 128 14.53 0.83 3.43
C ALA A 128 15.93 0.62 4.07
N GLN A 129 16.33 -0.66 4.29
CA GLN A 129 17.60 -1.08 4.88
C GLN A 129 18.35 -2.02 3.91
N PRO A 130 18.89 -1.50 2.80
CA PRO A 130 19.44 -2.34 1.73
C PRO A 130 20.65 -3.19 2.13
N PHE A 131 21.32 -2.87 3.25
CA PHE A 131 22.45 -3.62 3.75
C PHE A 131 22.08 -4.69 4.79
N VAL A 132 20.78 -4.78 5.17
CA VAL A 132 20.27 -5.84 6.04
C VAL A 132 19.75 -6.99 5.18
N SER A 133 20.35 -8.17 5.32
CA SER A 133 20.04 -9.37 4.53
C SER A 133 19.70 -10.61 5.37
N SER A 134 19.80 -10.55 6.70
CA SER A 134 19.57 -11.67 7.62
C SER A 134 18.20 -12.35 7.48
N TRP A 135 17.20 -11.62 6.98
CA TRP A 135 15.84 -12.16 6.73
C TRP A 135 15.75 -12.98 5.44
N GLU A 136 16.69 -12.81 4.51
CA GLU A 136 16.58 -13.32 3.14
C GLU A 136 16.64 -14.85 3.07
N SER A 137 17.56 -15.45 3.82
CA SER A 137 17.72 -16.92 3.86
C SER A 137 16.45 -17.63 4.33
N ASN A 138 15.80 -17.08 5.38
CA ASN A 138 14.56 -17.64 5.89
C ASN A 138 13.44 -17.53 4.84
N LEU A 139 13.33 -16.39 4.18
CA LEU A 139 12.30 -16.15 3.19
C LEU A 139 12.52 -16.96 1.91
N LEU A 140 13.77 -17.10 1.45
CA LEU A 140 14.14 -17.95 0.32
C LEU A 140 13.74 -19.41 0.56
N HIS A 141 13.97 -19.92 1.78
CA HIS A 141 13.62 -21.28 2.14
C HIS A 141 12.09 -21.55 2.05
N VAL A 142 11.30 -20.55 2.46
CA VAL A 142 9.83 -20.63 2.44
C VAL A 142 9.27 -20.46 1.03
N LEU A 143 9.75 -19.43 0.31
CA LEU A 143 9.20 -19.07 -1.00
C LEU A 143 9.69 -19.96 -2.13
N LYS A 144 10.87 -20.57 -1.98
CA LYS A 144 11.53 -21.39 -3.02
C LYS A 144 11.66 -20.67 -4.36
N ARG A 145 11.84 -19.36 -4.33
CA ARG A 145 11.97 -18.46 -5.49
C ARG A 145 13.05 -17.43 -5.22
N PRO A 146 13.81 -17.03 -6.24
CA PRO A 146 14.77 -15.94 -6.13
C PRO A 146 14.13 -14.65 -5.63
N ILE A 147 14.84 -13.93 -4.78
CA ILE A 147 14.41 -12.64 -4.24
C ILE A 147 15.14 -11.53 -5.00
N LYS A 148 14.38 -10.59 -5.55
CA LYS A 148 14.87 -9.30 -6.05
C LYS A 148 14.62 -8.25 -4.98
N ARG A 149 15.64 -7.46 -4.65
CA ARG A 149 15.50 -6.37 -3.67
C ARG A 149 15.36 -5.03 -4.37
N VAL A 150 14.51 -4.17 -3.82
CA VAL A 150 14.34 -2.79 -4.24
C VAL A 150 14.34 -1.87 -3.04
N VAL A 151 14.88 -0.67 -3.20
CA VAL A 151 14.93 0.34 -2.15
C VAL A 151 13.73 1.26 -2.27
N VAL A 152 13.06 1.49 -1.14
CA VAL A 152 11.87 2.32 -1.04
C VAL A 152 11.98 3.30 0.13
N SER A 153 11.18 4.35 0.10
CA SER A 153 11.06 5.28 1.22
C SER A 153 10.64 4.56 2.51
N PRO A 154 11.31 4.78 3.65
CA PRO A 154 10.98 4.16 4.92
C PRO A 154 9.54 4.50 5.38
N THR A 155 9.09 5.73 5.16
CA THR A 155 7.72 6.17 5.47
C THR A 155 6.69 5.42 4.64
N ASP A 156 6.93 5.29 3.32
CA ASP A 156 6.03 4.54 2.43
C ASP A 156 6.03 3.05 2.77
N LEU A 157 7.18 2.49 3.05
CA LEU A 157 7.30 1.09 3.45
C LEU A 157 6.44 0.78 4.67
N GLN A 158 6.53 1.60 5.71
CA GLN A 158 5.74 1.43 6.94
C GLN A 158 4.25 1.61 6.67
N ARG A 159 3.86 2.66 5.94
CA ARG A 159 2.48 2.95 5.59
C ARG A 159 1.84 1.81 4.83
N PHE A 160 2.44 1.38 3.72
CA PHE A 160 1.89 0.34 2.86
C PHE A 160 1.96 -1.06 3.48
N THR A 161 2.95 -1.36 4.33
CA THR A 161 2.94 -2.59 5.12
C THR A 161 1.69 -2.66 5.99
N ASN A 162 1.39 -1.61 6.74
CA ASN A 162 0.19 -1.58 7.58
C ASN A 162 -1.11 -1.65 6.77
N GLU A 163 -1.18 -0.90 5.68
CA GLU A 163 -2.36 -0.80 4.82
C GLU A 163 -2.68 -2.13 4.12
N PHE A 164 -1.69 -2.76 3.48
CA PHE A 164 -1.88 -4.00 2.74
C PHE A 164 -2.28 -5.16 3.66
N TYR A 165 -1.62 -5.30 4.81
CA TYR A 165 -1.97 -6.36 5.75
C TYR A 165 -3.30 -6.10 6.48
N ARG A 166 -3.69 -4.84 6.70
CA ARG A 166 -5.02 -4.51 7.21
C ARG A 166 -6.10 -4.92 6.22
N LEU A 167 -5.92 -4.57 4.95
CA LEU A 167 -6.84 -4.96 3.88
C LEU A 167 -6.92 -6.49 3.75
N ALA A 168 -5.79 -7.18 3.69
CA ALA A 168 -5.75 -8.64 3.58
C ALA A 168 -6.49 -9.33 4.74
N ARG A 169 -6.34 -8.83 5.97
CA ARG A 169 -7.08 -9.34 7.14
C ARG A 169 -8.58 -9.10 7.02
N SER A 170 -9.00 -7.93 6.56
CA SER A 170 -10.42 -7.61 6.37
C SER A 170 -11.04 -8.52 5.29
N VAL A 171 -10.34 -8.75 4.19
CA VAL A 171 -10.81 -9.67 3.13
C VAL A 171 -10.91 -11.10 3.65
N SER A 172 -9.91 -11.58 4.39
CA SER A 172 -9.90 -12.92 4.97
C SER A 172 -11.01 -13.08 6.01
N GLY A 173 -11.24 -12.08 6.87
CA GLY A 173 -12.31 -12.08 7.86
C GLY A 173 -13.70 -12.08 7.22
N ALA A 174 -13.93 -11.25 6.22
CA ALA A 174 -15.18 -11.18 5.48
C ALA A 174 -15.50 -12.50 4.75
N ASN A 175 -14.49 -13.22 4.28
CA ASN A 175 -14.67 -14.51 3.60
C ASN A 175 -14.91 -15.68 4.58
N ALA A 176 -14.51 -15.56 5.85
CA ALA A 176 -14.58 -16.62 6.85
C ALA A 176 -15.92 -16.74 7.58
N GLY A 177 -16.79 -15.69 7.51
CA GLY A 177 -18.05 -15.65 8.26
C GLY A 177 -17.83 -15.97 9.75
N ASP A 178 -17.82 -14.96 10.59
CA ASP A 178 -17.88 -14.98 12.09
C ASP A 178 -17.11 -16.10 12.85
N SER A 179 -16.13 -16.74 12.25
CA SER A 179 -15.21 -17.64 12.95
C SER A 179 -14.16 -16.81 13.67
N LYS A 180 -14.24 -16.73 15.00
CA LYS A 180 -13.21 -16.17 15.88
C LYS A 180 -11.87 -16.80 15.57
N ILE A 181 -11.05 -16.17 14.73
CA ILE A 181 -9.68 -16.60 14.46
C ILE A 181 -8.75 -15.78 15.34
N THR A 182 -8.48 -16.35 16.53
CA THR A 182 -7.34 -15.97 17.34
C THR A 182 -6.13 -16.75 16.84
N GLY A 183 -5.14 -16.04 16.28
CA GLY A 183 -3.78 -16.53 16.11
C GLY A 183 -3.49 -17.24 14.79
N THR A 184 -2.43 -16.79 14.12
CA THR A 184 -1.62 -17.46 13.09
C THR A 184 -2.38 -18.41 12.14
N SER A 185 -3.08 -17.85 11.17
CA SER A 185 -3.65 -18.66 10.09
C SER A 185 -2.56 -18.97 9.04
N ASN A 186 -2.20 -20.24 8.97
CA ASN A 186 -1.36 -20.79 7.93
C ASN A 186 -2.09 -20.71 6.57
N PHE A 187 -1.33 -20.54 5.49
CA PHE A 187 -1.78 -20.54 4.09
C PHE A 187 -2.76 -21.67 3.72
N GLU A 188 -2.63 -22.85 4.35
CA GLU A 188 -3.56 -23.99 4.16
C GLU A 188 -4.99 -23.71 4.67
N GLN A 189 -5.17 -22.84 5.67
CA GLN A 189 -6.49 -22.44 6.13
C GLN A 189 -7.15 -21.45 5.17
N LEU A 190 -6.38 -20.60 4.50
CA LEU A 190 -6.89 -19.71 3.46
C LEU A 190 -7.45 -20.47 2.24
N LEU A 191 -6.86 -21.61 1.89
CA LEU A 191 -7.37 -22.49 0.82
C LEU A 191 -8.65 -23.24 1.23
N LYS A 192 -8.86 -23.52 2.52
CA LYS A 192 -10.08 -24.16 3.03
C LYS A 192 -11.26 -23.21 3.24
N ILE A 193 -11.01 -21.92 3.39
CA ILE A 193 -12.03 -20.90 3.62
C ILE A 193 -12.87 -20.59 2.35
N GLY A 194 -12.37 -20.91 1.16
CA GLY A 194 -13.14 -20.84 -0.09
C GLY A 194 -14.33 -21.81 -0.19
N ALA A 195 -14.62 -22.59 0.85
CA ALA A 195 -15.68 -23.59 0.90
C ALA A 195 -16.83 -23.25 1.87
N SER A 196 -16.90 -22.07 2.43
CA SER A 196 -18.03 -21.65 3.27
C SER A 196 -19.16 -21.10 2.42
N ASP A 197 -20.32 -21.77 2.40
CA ASP A 197 -21.54 -21.39 1.67
C ASP A 197 -22.30 -20.18 2.31
N LYS A 198 -21.73 -19.53 3.32
CA LYS A 198 -22.35 -18.38 3.98
C LYS A 198 -21.89 -17.07 3.34
N GLU A 199 -22.81 -16.33 2.74
CA GLU A 199 -22.54 -14.95 2.29
C GLU A 199 -22.23 -14.06 3.49
N PRO A 200 -21.14 -13.24 3.46
CA PRO A 200 -20.88 -12.24 4.50
C PRO A 200 -22.02 -11.22 4.57
N ASP A 201 -22.37 -10.80 5.79
CA ASP A 201 -23.37 -9.76 6.00
C ASP A 201 -22.80 -8.39 5.55
N ALA A 202 -23.69 -7.54 5.03
CA ALA A 202 -23.35 -6.17 4.67
C ALA A 202 -22.87 -5.33 5.88
N ASP A 203 -23.32 -5.66 7.08
CA ASP A 203 -22.96 -4.99 8.34
C ASP A 203 -21.79 -5.66 9.07
N ASP A 204 -21.19 -6.70 8.48
CA ASP A 204 -19.95 -7.30 9.00
C ASP A 204 -18.85 -6.23 9.08
N ALA A 205 -18.18 -6.17 10.23
CA ALA A 205 -17.09 -5.21 10.47
C ALA A 205 -15.97 -5.27 9.42
N HIS A 206 -15.72 -6.44 8.84
CA HIS A 206 -14.73 -6.61 7.78
C HIS A 206 -15.20 -5.99 6.47
N ILE A 207 -16.49 -6.12 6.12
CA ILE A 207 -17.10 -5.48 4.94
C ILE A 207 -17.11 -3.96 5.10
N VAL A 208 -17.47 -3.46 6.28
CA VAL A 208 -17.38 -2.01 6.60
C VAL A 208 -15.96 -1.50 6.38
N ASN A 209 -14.96 -2.17 6.94
CA ASN A 209 -13.55 -1.78 6.79
C ASN A 209 -13.08 -1.79 5.33
N ILE A 210 -13.56 -2.75 4.51
CA ILE A 210 -13.21 -2.81 3.08
C ILE A 210 -13.84 -1.62 2.33
N VAL A 211 -15.10 -1.30 2.60
CA VAL A 211 -15.79 -0.16 1.97
C VAL A 211 -15.13 1.16 2.35
N ASP A 212 -14.81 1.35 3.63
CA ASP A 212 -14.07 2.53 4.11
C ASP A 212 -12.71 2.65 3.44
N TRP A 213 -11.98 1.53 3.30
CA TRP A 213 -10.71 1.51 2.59
C TRP A 213 -10.87 1.90 1.11
N ILE A 214 -11.89 1.37 0.41
CA ILE A 214 -12.16 1.71 -1.00
C ILE A 214 -12.38 3.22 -1.14
N PHE A 215 -13.16 3.84 -0.27
CA PHE A 215 -13.43 5.28 -0.32
C PHE A 215 -12.17 6.10 -0.04
N GLN A 216 -11.49 5.82 1.08
CA GLN A 216 -10.26 6.55 1.44
C GLN A 216 -9.20 6.44 0.35
N TYR A 217 -9.05 5.24 -0.23
CA TYR A 217 -8.07 5.01 -1.28
C TYR A 217 -8.45 5.74 -2.57
N ALA A 218 -9.73 5.75 -2.95
CA ALA A 218 -10.20 6.51 -4.11
C ALA A 218 -9.94 8.01 -3.95
N TYR A 219 -10.16 8.57 -2.76
CA TYR A 219 -9.86 10.00 -2.48
C TYR A 219 -8.37 10.30 -2.57
N GLN A 220 -7.52 9.47 -1.97
CA GLN A 220 -6.06 9.63 -2.04
C GLN A 220 -5.55 9.61 -3.49
N GLN A 221 -6.16 8.79 -4.34
CA GLN A 221 -5.81 8.66 -5.76
C GLN A 221 -6.51 9.70 -6.65
N ARG A 222 -7.34 10.60 -6.08
CA ARG A 222 -8.16 11.57 -6.82
C ARG A 222 -8.99 10.94 -7.93
N ALA A 223 -9.57 9.78 -7.63
CA ALA A 223 -10.42 9.09 -8.57
C ALA A 223 -11.72 9.88 -8.81
N SER A 224 -12.18 9.95 -10.05
CA SER A 224 -13.48 10.51 -10.41
C SER A 224 -14.63 9.51 -10.25
N ASP A 225 -14.34 8.24 -10.49
CA ASP A 225 -15.35 7.17 -10.40
C ASP A 225 -14.73 5.90 -9.79
N ILE A 226 -15.57 5.18 -9.04
CA ILE A 226 -15.27 3.86 -8.49
C ILE A 226 -16.20 2.87 -9.18
N HIS A 227 -15.67 1.81 -9.76
CA HIS A 227 -16.41 0.73 -10.39
C HIS A 227 -16.21 -0.56 -9.60
N ILE A 228 -17.30 -1.23 -9.23
CA ILE A 228 -17.31 -2.57 -8.66
C ILE A 228 -18.01 -3.49 -9.66
N GLU A 229 -17.27 -4.42 -10.21
CA GLU A 229 -17.71 -5.27 -11.31
C GLU A 229 -17.66 -6.74 -10.88
N PRO A 230 -18.81 -7.37 -10.59
CA PRO A 230 -18.85 -8.79 -10.30
C PRO A 230 -18.52 -9.59 -11.57
N ARG A 231 -17.76 -10.65 -11.41
CA ARG A 231 -17.45 -11.63 -12.45
C ARG A 231 -17.60 -13.03 -11.88
N ARG A 232 -17.49 -14.06 -12.73
CA ARG A 232 -17.72 -15.45 -12.35
C ARG A 232 -16.83 -15.93 -11.19
N GLU A 233 -15.53 -15.61 -11.28
CA GLU A 233 -14.53 -16.15 -10.33
C GLU A 233 -14.16 -15.12 -9.25
N GLN A 234 -14.26 -13.83 -9.57
CA GLN A 234 -13.91 -12.75 -8.65
C GLN A 234 -14.53 -11.42 -9.09
N GLY A 235 -14.81 -10.53 -8.15
CA GLY A 235 -15.22 -9.17 -8.46
C GLY A 235 -14.01 -8.25 -8.55
N THR A 236 -14.04 -7.30 -9.48
CA THR A 236 -12.96 -6.34 -9.71
C THR A 236 -13.38 -4.95 -9.29
N VAL A 237 -12.59 -4.30 -8.45
CA VAL A 237 -12.69 -2.86 -8.15
C VAL A 237 -11.74 -2.11 -9.06
N ARG A 238 -12.27 -1.09 -9.75
CA ARG A 238 -11.49 -0.21 -10.62
C ARG A 238 -11.77 1.25 -10.28
N PHE A 239 -10.74 2.08 -10.35
CA PHE A 239 -10.86 3.53 -10.24
C PHE A 239 -10.64 4.19 -11.58
N ARG A 240 -11.43 5.24 -11.88
CA ARG A 240 -11.13 6.15 -12.98
C ARG A 240 -10.28 7.30 -12.44
N ILE A 241 -9.06 7.43 -12.98
CA ILE A 241 -8.10 8.47 -12.61
C ILE A 241 -7.65 9.10 -13.91
N ASP A 242 -7.77 10.42 -14.03
CA ASP A 242 -7.43 11.17 -15.24
C ASP A 242 -8.05 10.56 -16.53
N GLY A 243 -9.33 10.16 -16.43
CA GLY A 243 -10.07 9.57 -17.53
C GLY A 243 -9.82 8.07 -17.79
N VAL A 244 -8.78 7.47 -17.20
CA VAL A 244 -8.37 6.08 -17.41
C VAL A 244 -8.85 5.17 -16.27
N LEU A 245 -9.32 3.97 -16.59
CA LEU A 245 -9.71 2.96 -15.61
C LEU A 245 -8.51 2.10 -15.18
N HIS A 246 -8.20 2.12 -13.90
CA HIS A 246 -7.15 1.34 -13.26
C HIS A 246 -7.73 0.21 -12.42
N ASN A 247 -7.19 -1.00 -12.52
CA ASN A 247 -7.52 -2.10 -11.63
C ASN A 247 -6.92 -1.81 -10.23
N VAL A 248 -7.76 -1.90 -9.19
CA VAL A 248 -7.36 -1.59 -7.81
C VAL A 248 -7.23 -2.87 -6.99
N TYR A 249 -8.29 -3.68 -7.00
CA TYR A 249 -8.33 -4.91 -6.21
C TYR A 249 -9.30 -5.93 -6.82
N GLN A 250 -9.07 -7.20 -6.48
CA GLN A 250 -9.96 -8.30 -6.84
C GLN A 250 -10.41 -9.00 -5.57
N PHE A 251 -11.73 -9.09 -5.38
CA PHE A 251 -12.35 -9.71 -4.23
C PHE A 251 -13.02 -11.04 -4.61
N PRO A 252 -13.10 -12.01 -3.69
CA PRO A 252 -13.97 -13.17 -3.87
C PRO A 252 -15.40 -12.75 -4.21
N PRO A 253 -16.17 -13.55 -4.99
CA PRO A 253 -17.51 -13.17 -5.42
C PRO A 253 -18.46 -12.83 -4.25
N GLN A 254 -18.40 -13.60 -3.16
CA GLN A 254 -19.23 -13.38 -1.96
C GLN A 254 -18.90 -12.05 -1.27
N VAL A 255 -17.60 -11.73 -1.12
CA VAL A 255 -17.16 -10.45 -0.57
C VAL A 255 -17.60 -9.29 -1.47
N THR A 256 -17.52 -9.46 -2.80
CA THR A 256 -17.97 -8.45 -3.75
C THR A 256 -19.47 -8.18 -3.63
N MET A 257 -20.30 -9.23 -3.48
CA MET A 257 -21.74 -9.09 -3.27
C MET A 257 -22.05 -8.38 -1.95
N ALA A 258 -21.35 -8.70 -0.87
CA ALA A 258 -21.50 -8.05 0.42
C ALA A 258 -21.09 -6.56 0.37
N ILE A 259 -20.00 -6.22 -0.35
CA ILE A 259 -19.59 -4.82 -0.59
C ILE A 259 -20.72 -4.06 -1.31
N VAL A 260 -21.28 -4.62 -2.38
CA VAL A 260 -22.39 -3.99 -3.12
C VAL A 260 -23.62 -3.82 -2.23
N SER A 261 -23.97 -4.83 -1.44
CA SER A 261 -25.09 -4.77 -0.49
C SER A 261 -24.87 -3.67 0.56
N ARG A 262 -23.66 -3.53 1.11
CA ARG A 262 -23.28 -2.45 2.03
C ARG A 262 -23.43 -1.08 1.38
N LEU A 263 -22.94 -0.91 0.17
CA LEU A 263 -23.04 0.34 -0.58
C LEU A 263 -24.47 0.71 -0.91
N LYS A 264 -25.31 -0.29 -1.25
CA LYS A 264 -26.76 -0.07 -1.44
C LYS A 264 -27.43 0.41 -0.14
N SER A 265 -27.09 -0.20 0.98
CA SER A 265 -27.59 0.23 2.31
C SER A 265 -27.17 1.67 2.60
N LEU A 266 -25.91 2.04 2.40
CA LEU A 266 -25.42 3.41 2.57
C LEU A 266 -26.12 4.41 1.63
N GLY A 267 -26.37 4.00 0.38
CA GLY A 267 -27.06 4.79 -0.64
C GLY A 267 -28.58 4.83 -0.50
N ARG A 268 -29.15 4.18 0.54
CA ARG A 268 -30.59 4.05 0.78
C ARG A 268 -31.34 3.39 -0.36
N MET A 269 -30.70 2.42 -1.03
CA MET A 269 -31.31 1.59 -2.06
C MET A 269 -31.95 0.34 -1.45
N ASN A 270 -32.82 -0.32 -2.21
CA ASN A 270 -33.40 -1.61 -1.82
C ASN A 270 -32.36 -2.73 -2.01
N VAL A 271 -31.81 -3.24 -0.90
CA VAL A 271 -30.77 -4.29 -0.91
C VAL A 271 -31.31 -5.62 -1.43
N ALA A 272 -32.61 -5.93 -1.22
CA ALA A 272 -33.22 -7.16 -1.64
C ALA A 272 -33.52 -7.20 -3.16
N GLU A 273 -33.74 -6.05 -3.82
CA GLU A 273 -33.97 -5.98 -5.26
C GLU A 273 -32.64 -6.00 -6.01
N LYS A 274 -32.35 -7.09 -6.71
CA LYS A 274 -31.08 -7.31 -7.45
C LYS A 274 -31.27 -7.33 -8.98
N ARG A 275 -32.52 -7.19 -9.46
CA ARG A 275 -32.85 -7.38 -10.88
C ARG A 275 -33.12 -6.07 -11.62
N LYS A 276 -33.23 -4.97 -10.90
CA LYS A 276 -33.55 -3.65 -11.47
C LYS A 276 -32.39 -2.67 -11.16
N PRO A 277 -32.06 -1.79 -12.10
CA PRO A 277 -31.15 -0.68 -11.82
C PRO A 277 -31.72 0.20 -10.69
N GLN A 278 -30.82 0.71 -9.86
CA GLN A 278 -31.16 1.63 -8.77
C GLN A 278 -30.12 2.74 -8.70
N ASP A 279 -30.56 3.90 -8.25
CA ASP A 279 -29.72 5.07 -7.99
C ASP A 279 -29.75 5.44 -6.51
N GLY A 280 -28.67 5.94 -5.98
CA GLY A 280 -28.55 6.37 -4.60
C GLY A 280 -27.48 7.44 -4.41
N ARG A 281 -27.40 7.96 -3.18
CA ARG A 281 -26.40 8.97 -2.80
C ARG A 281 -25.83 8.67 -1.43
N VAL A 282 -24.54 8.90 -1.27
CA VAL A 282 -23.84 8.80 0.01
C VAL A 282 -23.09 10.10 0.23
N LYS A 283 -23.23 10.67 1.43
CA LYS A 283 -22.39 11.77 1.90
C LYS A 283 -21.35 11.20 2.84
N THR A 284 -20.10 11.56 2.64
CA THR A 284 -18.97 11.08 3.42
C THR A 284 -17.92 12.19 3.57
N LYS A 285 -16.82 11.89 4.23
CA LYS A 285 -15.72 12.85 4.42
C LYS A 285 -14.42 12.29 3.85
N THR A 286 -13.61 13.16 3.27
CA THR A 286 -12.23 12.83 2.90
C THR A 286 -11.38 12.65 4.15
N PRO A 287 -10.19 12.01 4.05
CA PRO A 287 -9.24 11.92 5.15
C PRO A 287 -8.85 13.29 5.74
N GLU A 288 -8.88 14.34 4.93
CA GLU A 288 -8.60 15.73 5.32
C GLU A 288 -9.80 16.44 5.97
N GLY A 289 -10.96 15.76 6.06
CA GLY A 289 -12.18 16.24 6.70
C GLY A 289 -13.16 16.99 5.77
N GLY A 290 -12.85 17.14 4.47
CA GLY A 290 -13.75 17.73 3.47
C GLY A 290 -15.00 16.87 3.25
N GLU A 291 -16.16 17.51 3.03
CA GLU A 291 -17.39 16.78 2.68
C GLU A 291 -17.41 16.42 1.20
N VAL A 292 -17.75 15.16 0.91
CA VAL A 292 -17.85 14.61 -0.44
C VAL A 292 -19.19 13.90 -0.61
N GLU A 293 -19.85 14.13 -1.76
CA GLU A 293 -21.03 13.37 -2.18
C GLU A 293 -20.64 12.33 -3.23
N LEU A 294 -21.09 11.08 -3.03
CA LEU A 294 -21.01 10.05 -4.04
C LEU A 294 -22.41 9.79 -4.61
N ARG A 295 -22.52 9.73 -5.94
CA ARG A 295 -23.72 9.24 -6.63
C ARG A 295 -23.49 7.81 -7.08
N LEU A 296 -24.35 6.93 -6.63
CA LEU A 296 -24.27 5.50 -6.84
C LEU A 296 -25.32 5.08 -7.87
N ALA A 297 -24.92 4.19 -8.78
CA ALA A 297 -25.85 3.52 -9.69
C ALA A 297 -25.53 2.03 -9.73
N THR A 298 -26.56 1.19 -9.64
CA THR A 298 -26.44 -0.27 -9.80
C THR A 298 -26.99 -0.72 -11.14
N LEU A 299 -26.36 -1.74 -11.71
CA LEU A 299 -26.82 -2.39 -12.93
C LEU A 299 -26.74 -3.91 -12.75
N PRO A 300 -27.85 -4.64 -12.90
CA PRO A 300 -27.84 -6.11 -12.87
C PRO A 300 -26.96 -6.70 -13.98
N THR A 301 -26.20 -7.71 -13.63
CA THR A 301 -25.40 -8.50 -14.58
C THR A 301 -25.60 -10.00 -14.33
N ALA A 302 -25.06 -10.84 -15.20
CA ALA A 302 -25.14 -12.30 -15.05
C ALA A 302 -24.45 -12.83 -13.78
N PHE A 303 -23.53 -12.06 -13.18
CA PHE A 303 -22.73 -12.47 -12.03
C PHE A 303 -22.99 -11.65 -10.75
N GLY A 304 -24.08 -10.88 -10.73
CA GLY A 304 -24.46 -9.98 -9.64
C GLY A 304 -24.63 -8.54 -10.11
N GLU A 305 -24.81 -7.61 -9.18
CA GLU A 305 -24.99 -6.20 -9.50
C GLU A 305 -23.64 -5.50 -9.66
N LYS A 306 -23.42 -4.90 -10.83
CA LYS A 306 -22.35 -3.92 -11.03
C LYS A 306 -22.74 -2.63 -10.33
N MET A 307 -21.79 -1.97 -9.67
CA MET A 307 -21.96 -0.64 -9.09
C MET A 307 -20.96 0.35 -9.65
N VAL A 308 -21.44 1.55 -9.94
CA VAL A 308 -20.62 2.70 -10.31
C VAL A 308 -20.91 3.82 -9.32
N MET A 309 -19.86 4.41 -8.77
CA MET A 309 -19.96 5.53 -7.86
C MET A 309 -19.15 6.70 -8.44
N ARG A 310 -19.82 7.81 -8.72
CA ARG A 310 -19.17 9.05 -9.12
C ARG A 310 -18.92 9.92 -7.91
N ILE A 311 -17.70 10.40 -7.80
CA ILE A 311 -17.24 11.25 -6.69
C ILE A 311 -17.45 12.71 -7.09
N PHE A 312 -18.22 13.44 -6.28
CA PHE A 312 -18.40 14.87 -6.40
C PHE A 312 -17.69 15.55 -5.24
N ASP A 313 -16.48 16.01 -5.52
CA ASP A 313 -15.70 16.81 -4.58
C ASP A 313 -15.88 18.29 -4.93
N PRO A 314 -16.51 19.09 -4.04
CA PRO A 314 -16.72 20.51 -4.29
C PRO A 314 -15.41 21.30 -4.46
N GLU A 315 -14.31 20.85 -3.80
CA GLU A 315 -13.02 21.53 -3.90
C GLU A 315 -12.34 21.31 -5.25
N VAL A 316 -12.57 20.13 -5.88
CA VAL A 316 -12.04 19.84 -7.22
C VAL A 316 -12.82 20.62 -8.28
N LEU A 317 -14.14 20.79 -8.09
CA LEU A 317 -14.99 21.55 -9.01
C LEU A 317 -14.68 23.06 -8.98
N LEU A 318 -14.20 23.58 -7.84
CA LEU A 318 -13.83 25.01 -7.69
C LEU A 318 -12.41 25.33 -8.22
N LYS A 319 -11.57 24.30 -8.44
CA LYS A 319 -10.18 24.49 -8.91
C LYS A 319 -10.02 24.37 -10.43
N ASN A 320 -11.06 23.98 -11.16
CA ASN A 320 -11.11 24.06 -12.63
C ASN A 320 -12.22 25.03 -13.05
N PRO A 321 -11.96 26.35 -13.11
CA PRO A 321 -12.70 27.20 -14.03
C PRO A 321 -12.13 26.93 -15.43
N ASP A 322 -12.99 26.69 -16.40
CA ASP A 322 -12.70 26.55 -17.83
C ASP A 322 -11.67 27.57 -18.37
#